data_808b3bec04f1fa718fd8f8589118f9e1
#
_entry.id   808b3bec04f1fa718fd8f8589118f9e1
#
_cell.length_a   1.000
_cell.length_b   1.000
_cell.length_c   1.000
_cell.angle_alpha   90.00
_cell.angle_beta   90.00
_cell.angle_gamma   90.00
#
_symmetry.space_group_name_H-M   'P 1'
#
loop_
_entity.id
_entity.type
_entity.pdbx_description
1 polymer ?
#
loop_
_entity_poly.entity_id
_entity_poly.type
_entity_poly.pdbx_seq_one_letter_code
_entity_poly.pdbx_strand_id
1 'polypeptide(L)'
;MDDDLRREMPMKAMRLTGLRKMELQKVPTPVVEQETDVQIQMTRVGVCGSDVHYYTEGRIGGQVVEFPFTVGHEGAGIVRQVGTSVTKVRPGDRVAIEPAMPCWVCDQCLVGRPHTCRKLRFLGCPKQAEGCLSEYIVVPETSCFRLAETVSDDEGALSEPLAIGVYAVQGSIPMRGASVGILGVGPIGLSVLLAALAQGARRVYVTDKIESRLEMARGVGADWGGNPDYDDVVQAVAGLEPKQLDVVFECCGQQEALDQGIELLKPGGKLMVVGIPPTLDRVTFKIDKLRHKEICIQNVRRQNHCVQLVLDMIERREVDVSRMVTHRFLFGQTREAFDLVAGYRDGVVKALIDF
;
A
#
# COMPACT_ATOMS: atom_id res chain seq x y z
N MET A 1 -37.38 5.47 5.72
CA MET A 1 -37.33 4.05 5.33
C MET A 1 -36.69 3.36 6.50
N ASP A 2 -37.39 2.42 7.10
CA ASP A 2 -37.11 1.82 8.41
C ASP A 2 -35.72 1.17 8.44
N ASP A 3 -34.91 1.37 9.49
CA ASP A 3 -33.56 0.80 9.63
C ASP A 3 -33.58 -0.74 9.61
N ASP A 4 -34.64 -1.37 10.06
CA ASP A 4 -34.81 -2.83 10.00
C ASP A 4 -34.95 -3.36 8.57
N LEU A 5 -35.59 -2.62 7.66
CA LEU A 5 -35.70 -3.00 6.25
C LEU A 5 -34.36 -2.90 5.49
N ARG A 6 -33.43 -2.06 5.97
CA ARG A 6 -32.07 -1.95 5.38
C ARG A 6 -31.15 -3.09 5.80
N ARG A 7 -31.34 -3.67 7.00
CA ARG A 7 -30.59 -4.86 7.48
C ARG A 7 -30.87 -6.10 6.62
N GLU A 8 -32.01 -6.14 5.92
CA GLU A 8 -32.44 -7.28 5.09
C GLU A 8 -32.07 -7.16 3.60
N MET A 9 -31.61 -5.99 3.14
CA MET A 9 -31.19 -5.85 1.73
C MET A 9 -29.78 -6.40 1.54
N PRO A 10 -29.61 -7.49 0.79
CA PRO A 10 -28.30 -8.05 0.55
C PRO A 10 -27.50 -7.16 -0.40
N MET A 11 -26.25 -6.93 -0.06
CA MET A 11 -25.24 -6.36 -0.96
C MET A 11 -24.41 -7.46 -1.61
N LYS A 12 -23.66 -7.10 -2.65
CA LYS A 12 -22.65 -7.99 -3.26
C LYS A 12 -21.29 -7.76 -2.64
N ALA A 13 -20.59 -8.87 -2.39
CA ALA A 13 -19.19 -8.88 -1.97
C ALA A 13 -18.41 -9.91 -2.80
N MET A 14 -17.22 -9.57 -3.21
CA MET A 14 -16.30 -10.50 -3.85
C MET A 14 -15.48 -11.22 -2.77
N ARG A 15 -15.73 -12.50 -2.60
CA ARG A 15 -15.17 -13.27 -1.48
C ARG A 15 -14.20 -14.34 -1.96
N LEU A 16 -13.10 -14.48 -1.26
CA LEU A 16 -12.24 -15.66 -1.37
C LEU A 16 -13.00 -16.86 -0.82
N THR A 17 -13.20 -17.89 -1.65
CA THR A 17 -13.85 -19.16 -1.27
C THR A 17 -12.88 -20.32 -1.22
N GLY A 18 -11.63 -20.08 -1.52
CA GLY A 18 -10.52 -21.02 -1.52
C GLY A 18 -9.28 -20.40 -2.17
N LEU A 19 -8.17 -21.13 -2.19
CA LEU A 19 -6.97 -20.70 -2.89
C LEU A 19 -7.27 -20.51 -4.38
N ARG A 20 -6.94 -19.35 -4.93
CA ARG A 20 -7.20 -18.94 -6.31
C ARG A 20 -8.69 -19.02 -6.72
N LYS A 21 -9.59 -18.91 -5.73
CA LYS A 21 -11.04 -18.91 -5.96
C LYS A 21 -11.67 -17.69 -5.34
N MET A 22 -12.36 -16.92 -6.15
CA MET A 22 -13.17 -15.77 -5.76
C MET A 22 -14.57 -15.91 -6.37
N GLU A 23 -15.58 -15.56 -5.58
CA GLU A 23 -16.98 -15.62 -5.99
C GLU A 23 -17.71 -14.36 -5.53
N LEU A 24 -18.57 -13.83 -6.43
CA LEU A 24 -19.48 -12.76 -6.09
C LEU A 24 -20.65 -13.35 -5.29
N GLN A 25 -20.71 -13.02 -4.01
CA GLN A 25 -21.74 -13.53 -3.10
C GLN A 25 -22.65 -12.41 -2.59
N LYS A 26 -23.90 -12.75 -2.29
CA LYS A 26 -24.81 -11.87 -1.55
C LYS A 26 -24.54 -12.03 -0.07
N VAL A 27 -24.29 -10.89 0.59
CA VAL A 27 -24.06 -10.84 2.04
C VAL A 27 -24.93 -9.74 2.66
N PRO A 28 -25.21 -9.76 3.97
CA PRO A 28 -25.91 -8.66 4.62
C PRO A 28 -25.19 -7.32 4.40
N THR A 29 -25.95 -6.26 4.12
CA THR A 29 -25.39 -4.91 4.06
C THR A 29 -24.99 -4.47 5.48
N PRO A 30 -23.73 -4.03 5.72
CA PRO A 30 -23.31 -3.57 7.03
C PRO A 30 -24.01 -2.25 7.38
N VAL A 31 -24.43 -2.13 8.64
CA VAL A 31 -25.16 -0.97 9.15
C VAL A 31 -24.32 -0.18 10.15
N VAL A 32 -24.63 1.10 10.31
CA VAL A 32 -24.05 1.97 11.35
C VAL A 32 -24.56 1.49 12.71
N GLU A 33 -23.69 0.98 13.56
CA GLU A 33 -24.02 0.49 14.91
C GLU A 33 -23.44 1.38 16.00
N GLN A 34 -22.24 1.92 15.77
CA GLN A 34 -21.58 2.81 16.73
C GLN A 34 -21.84 4.28 16.36
N GLU A 35 -21.84 5.14 17.34
CA GLU A 35 -22.05 6.58 17.14
C GLU A 35 -20.98 7.24 16.23
N THR A 36 -19.81 6.60 16.09
CA THR A 36 -18.70 7.08 15.27
C THR A 36 -18.56 6.35 13.93
N ASP A 37 -19.47 5.42 13.62
CA ASP A 37 -19.42 4.64 12.39
C ASP A 37 -19.83 5.47 11.16
N VAL A 38 -19.20 5.16 10.05
CA VAL A 38 -19.50 5.72 8.73
C VAL A 38 -19.72 4.57 7.75
N GLN A 39 -20.91 4.50 7.16
CA GLN A 39 -21.20 3.59 6.05
C GLN A 39 -20.78 4.26 4.74
N ILE A 40 -19.97 3.54 3.95
CA ILE A 40 -19.41 4.01 2.68
C ILE A 40 -19.86 3.06 1.57
N GLN A 41 -20.41 3.62 0.49
CA GLN A 41 -20.58 2.91 -0.77
C GLN A 41 -19.28 3.00 -1.54
N MET A 42 -18.71 1.85 -1.88
CA MET A 42 -17.45 1.78 -2.61
C MET A 42 -17.62 2.26 -4.06
N THR A 43 -16.62 2.98 -4.56
CA THR A 43 -16.52 3.40 -5.97
C THR A 43 -15.28 2.85 -6.64
N ARG A 44 -14.18 2.72 -5.87
CA ARG A 44 -12.87 2.25 -6.35
C ARG A 44 -12.18 1.41 -5.29
N VAL A 45 -11.55 0.31 -5.74
CA VAL A 45 -10.65 -0.48 -4.89
C VAL A 45 -9.42 -0.90 -5.69
N GLY A 46 -8.23 -0.61 -5.15
CA GLY A 46 -6.95 -1.08 -5.67
C GLY A 46 -6.67 -2.53 -5.30
N VAL A 47 -6.07 -3.28 -6.22
CA VAL A 47 -5.59 -4.64 -5.94
C VAL A 47 -4.17 -4.55 -5.38
N CYS A 48 -4.00 -4.92 -4.10
CA CYS A 48 -2.72 -4.93 -3.40
C CYS A 48 -2.02 -6.29 -3.52
N GLY A 49 -0.69 -6.30 -3.53
CA GLY A 49 0.09 -7.54 -3.47
C GLY A 49 -0.19 -8.39 -2.22
N SER A 50 -0.51 -7.78 -1.08
CA SER A 50 -0.89 -8.51 0.12
C SER A 50 -2.25 -9.23 -0.03
N ASP A 51 -3.23 -8.64 -0.71
CA ASP A 51 -4.49 -9.32 -1.03
C ASP A 51 -4.25 -10.50 -1.97
N VAL A 52 -3.32 -10.34 -2.92
CA VAL A 52 -2.90 -11.42 -3.82
C VAL A 52 -2.25 -12.56 -3.04
N HIS A 53 -1.45 -12.31 -2.00
CA HIS A 53 -0.91 -13.38 -1.14
C HIS A 53 -2.03 -14.15 -0.42
N TYR A 54 -3.08 -13.49 0.06
CA TYR A 54 -4.26 -14.19 0.60
C TYR A 54 -4.96 -15.03 -0.47
N TYR A 55 -5.02 -14.53 -1.70
CA TYR A 55 -5.62 -15.25 -2.83
C TYR A 55 -4.80 -16.48 -3.26
N THR A 56 -3.47 -16.37 -3.35
CA THR A 56 -2.60 -17.43 -3.87
C THR A 56 -2.16 -18.42 -2.81
N GLU A 57 -1.80 -17.92 -1.59
CA GLU A 57 -1.18 -18.68 -0.51
C GLU A 57 -2.13 -18.91 0.68
N GLY A 58 -3.26 -18.17 0.74
CA GLY A 58 -4.20 -18.22 1.86
C GLY A 58 -3.65 -17.61 3.16
N ARG A 59 -2.47 -16.97 3.12
CA ARG A 59 -1.82 -16.44 4.32
C ARG A 59 -0.76 -15.39 4.04
N ILE A 60 -0.47 -14.57 5.03
CA ILE A 60 0.75 -13.77 5.14
C ILE A 60 1.32 -13.99 6.55
N GLY A 61 2.47 -14.67 6.66
CA GLY A 61 3.01 -15.05 7.96
C GLY A 61 1.99 -15.83 8.80
N GLY A 62 1.68 -15.35 10.00
CA GLY A 62 0.69 -15.95 10.90
C GLY A 62 -0.78 -15.59 10.60
N GLN A 63 -1.04 -14.71 9.65
CA GLN A 63 -2.41 -14.30 9.26
C GLN A 63 -2.97 -15.25 8.22
N VAL A 64 -3.73 -16.23 8.65
CA VAL A 64 -4.32 -17.29 7.80
C VAL A 64 -5.78 -16.95 7.50
N VAL A 65 -6.17 -17.07 6.23
CA VAL A 65 -7.54 -16.86 5.77
C VAL A 65 -8.43 -18.04 6.20
N GLU A 66 -9.56 -17.73 6.79
CA GLU A 66 -10.68 -18.65 6.99
C GLU A 66 -11.73 -18.32 5.91
N PHE A 67 -11.90 -19.25 4.97
CA PHE A 67 -12.84 -19.04 3.86
C PHE A 67 -14.30 -19.27 4.28
N PRO A 68 -15.28 -18.48 3.77
CA PRO A 68 -15.12 -17.39 2.79
C PRO A 68 -14.73 -16.07 3.47
N PHE A 69 -13.89 -15.25 2.78
CA PHE A 69 -13.39 -13.97 3.33
C PHE A 69 -13.30 -12.90 2.24
N THR A 70 -13.65 -11.64 2.57
CA THR A 70 -13.54 -10.50 1.68
C THR A 70 -12.21 -9.78 1.93
N VAL A 71 -11.39 -9.64 0.89
CA VAL A 71 -10.14 -8.87 0.92
C VAL A 71 -10.32 -7.45 0.37
N GLY A 72 -9.25 -6.68 0.25
CA GLY A 72 -9.24 -5.31 -0.25
C GLY A 72 -9.13 -4.28 0.86
N HIS A 73 -8.23 -3.30 0.67
CA HIS A 73 -7.98 -2.25 1.67
C HIS A 73 -7.53 -0.92 1.07
N GLU A 74 -7.29 -0.84 -0.23
CA GLU A 74 -6.96 0.39 -0.95
C GLU A 74 -8.26 0.96 -1.56
N GLY A 75 -9.08 1.67 -0.78
CA GLY A 75 -10.43 2.03 -1.18
C GLY A 75 -10.74 3.51 -1.23
N ALA A 76 -11.68 3.87 -2.12
CA ALA A 76 -12.39 5.14 -2.12
C ALA A 76 -13.89 4.91 -2.32
N GLY A 77 -14.71 5.82 -1.81
CA GLY A 77 -16.16 5.67 -1.91
C GLY A 77 -16.92 6.94 -1.50
N ILE A 78 -18.24 6.79 -1.42
CA ILE A 78 -19.16 7.86 -1.06
C ILE A 78 -19.84 7.52 0.25
N VAL A 79 -19.77 8.45 1.21
CA VAL A 79 -20.47 8.34 2.49
C VAL A 79 -21.98 8.25 2.25
N ARG A 80 -22.64 7.24 2.83
CA ARG A 80 -24.10 7.03 2.71
C ARG A 80 -24.84 7.28 4.00
N GLN A 81 -24.26 6.85 5.12
CA GLN A 81 -24.84 7.03 6.44
C GLN A 81 -23.73 7.28 7.47
N VAL A 82 -24.03 8.03 8.50
CA VAL A 82 -23.10 8.34 9.59
C VAL A 82 -23.77 8.16 10.95
N GLY A 83 -23.00 7.77 11.95
CA GLY A 83 -23.42 7.73 13.33
C GLY A 83 -23.60 9.14 13.92
N THR A 84 -24.26 9.22 15.07
CA THR A 84 -24.69 10.48 15.70
C THR A 84 -23.54 11.36 16.17
N SER A 85 -22.36 10.78 16.44
CA SER A 85 -21.17 11.51 16.91
C SER A 85 -20.16 11.82 15.80
N VAL A 86 -20.45 11.44 14.54
CA VAL A 86 -19.59 11.74 13.38
C VAL A 86 -19.63 13.23 13.04
N THR A 87 -18.45 13.83 12.90
CA THR A 87 -18.30 15.28 12.63
C THR A 87 -17.43 15.61 11.41
N LYS A 88 -16.55 14.69 10.97
CA LYS A 88 -15.57 14.94 9.91
C LYS A 88 -16.13 14.80 8.50
N VAL A 89 -17.14 13.94 8.34
CA VAL A 89 -17.74 13.62 7.06
C VAL A 89 -19.26 13.59 7.16
N ARG A 90 -19.95 13.74 6.03
CA ARG A 90 -21.42 13.71 5.93
C ARG A 90 -21.85 12.90 4.72
N PRO A 91 -23.10 12.42 4.67
CA PRO A 91 -23.66 11.76 3.50
C PRO A 91 -23.46 12.59 2.22
N GLY A 92 -22.94 11.93 1.18
CA GLY A 92 -22.58 12.54 -0.11
C GLY A 92 -21.10 12.91 -0.25
N ASP A 93 -20.33 13.00 0.84
CA ASP A 93 -18.90 13.24 0.74
C ASP A 93 -18.18 12.07 0.08
N ARG A 94 -17.23 12.36 -0.80
CA ARG A 94 -16.28 11.40 -1.37
C ARG A 94 -15.11 11.26 -0.41
N VAL A 95 -14.69 10.02 -0.13
CA VAL A 95 -13.64 9.74 0.85
C VAL A 95 -12.64 8.70 0.35
N ALA A 96 -11.37 8.90 0.71
CA ALA A 96 -10.36 7.84 0.75
C ALA A 96 -10.45 7.12 2.10
N ILE A 97 -10.06 5.85 2.12
CA ILE A 97 -10.18 5.00 3.29
C ILE A 97 -8.80 4.66 3.84
N GLU A 98 -8.56 5.04 5.10
CA GLU A 98 -7.46 4.48 5.89
C GLU A 98 -7.91 3.12 6.44
N PRO A 99 -7.31 2.01 5.98
CA PRO A 99 -7.75 0.68 6.40
C PRO A 99 -7.41 0.33 7.84
N ALA A 100 -6.50 1.04 8.48
CA ALA A 100 -6.10 0.79 9.87
C ALA A 100 -7.08 1.44 10.85
N MET A 101 -7.60 0.62 11.77
CA MET A 101 -8.54 1.02 12.82
C MET A 101 -7.92 0.75 14.20
N PRO A 102 -7.07 1.67 14.71
CA PRO A 102 -6.42 1.53 16.01
C PRO A 102 -7.40 1.75 17.16
N CYS A 103 -7.07 1.25 18.34
CA CYS A 103 -7.93 1.38 19.54
C CYS A 103 -7.84 2.75 20.23
N TRP A 104 -6.87 3.60 19.89
CA TRP A 104 -6.58 4.94 20.41
C TRP A 104 -6.27 5.02 21.92
N VAL A 105 -6.27 3.92 22.66
CA VAL A 105 -6.12 3.90 24.13
C VAL A 105 -4.94 3.06 24.64
N CYS A 106 -4.30 2.24 23.80
CA CYS A 106 -3.12 1.48 24.23
C CYS A 106 -1.85 2.34 24.24
N ASP A 107 -0.80 1.82 24.86
CA ASP A 107 0.50 2.48 24.98
C ASP A 107 1.05 2.96 23.63
N GLN A 108 0.89 2.15 22.56
CA GLN A 108 1.35 2.52 21.22
C GLN A 108 0.56 3.70 20.65
N CYS A 109 -0.75 3.70 20.80
CA CYS A 109 -1.60 4.82 20.37
C CYS A 109 -1.27 6.11 21.14
N LEU A 110 -1.09 6.01 22.46
CA LEU A 110 -0.83 7.16 23.33
C LEU A 110 0.53 7.83 23.09
N VAL A 111 1.52 7.07 22.55
CA VAL A 111 2.81 7.64 22.16
C VAL A 111 2.89 8.02 20.66
N GLY A 112 1.73 8.15 19.98
CA GLY A 112 1.67 8.59 18.59
C GLY A 112 2.04 7.51 17.56
N ARG A 113 1.92 6.24 17.91
CA ARG A 113 2.21 5.08 17.05
C ARG A 113 0.97 4.19 16.79
N PRO A 114 -0.18 4.74 16.36
CA PRO A 114 -1.40 3.96 16.14
C PRO A 114 -1.25 2.83 15.12
N HIS A 115 -0.32 2.94 14.16
CA HIS A 115 0.00 1.90 13.17
C HIS A 115 0.59 0.62 13.79
N THR A 116 1.12 0.71 15.02
CA THR A 116 1.59 -0.44 15.82
C THR A 116 0.65 -0.75 17.00
N CYS A 117 -0.61 -0.34 16.93
CA CYS A 117 -1.61 -0.55 17.96
C CYS A 117 -1.71 -2.04 18.35
N ARG A 118 -1.77 -2.33 19.66
CA ARG A 118 -1.84 -3.70 20.17
C ARG A 118 -3.17 -4.40 19.86
N LYS A 119 -4.23 -3.63 19.57
CA LYS A 119 -5.58 -4.11 19.23
C LYS A 119 -5.98 -3.62 17.83
N LEU A 120 -5.02 -3.49 16.93
CA LEU A 120 -5.26 -2.99 15.59
C LEU A 120 -6.23 -3.91 14.85
N ARG A 121 -7.28 -3.33 14.28
CA ARG A 121 -8.08 -3.94 13.23
C ARG A 121 -7.68 -3.33 11.90
N PHE A 122 -7.74 -4.12 10.83
CA PHE A 122 -7.35 -3.66 9.49
C PHE A 122 -8.27 -4.29 8.44
N LEU A 123 -8.81 -3.47 7.54
CA LEU A 123 -9.68 -3.93 6.47
C LEU A 123 -8.96 -4.97 5.60
N GLY A 124 -9.68 -6.02 5.20
CA GLY A 124 -9.14 -7.09 4.38
C GLY A 124 -8.07 -7.95 5.05
N CYS A 125 -7.90 -7.84 6.37
CA CYS A 125 -6.97 -8.68 7.11
C CYS A 125 -7.71 -9.78 7.87
N PRO A 126 -7.36 -11.06 7.67
CA PRO A 126 -8.03 -12.18 8.32
C PRO A 126 -8.11 -12.04 9.84
N LYS A 127 -9.27 -12.38 10.42
CA LYS A 127 -9.59 -12.28 11.84
C LYS A 127 -9.63 -10.85 12.42
N GLN A 128 -9.54 -9.82 11.55
CA GLN A 128 -9.60 -8.42 11.98
C GLN A 128 -10.83 -7.71 11.43
N ALA A 129 -10.96 -7.60 10.12
CA ALA A 129 -12.13 -7.02 9.46
C ALA A 129 -12.25 -7.55 8.02
N GLU A 130 -13.47 -7.70 7.53
CA GLU A 130 -13.75 -7.92 6.11
C GLU A 130 -13.25 -6.71 5.30
N GLY A 131 -12.82 -6.94 4.07
CA GLY A 131 -12.23 -5.93 3.20
C GLY A 131 -13.24 -5.12 2.39
N CYS A 132 -12.72 -4.19 1.60
CA CYS A 132 -13.53 -3.26 0.80
C CYS A 132 -13.89 -3.76 -0.62
N LEU A 133 -13.62 -5.03 -0.97
CA LEU A 133 -14.16 -5.64 -2.19
C LEU A 133 -15.64 -6.04 -1.99
N SER A 134 -16.47 -5.07 -1.61
CA SER A 134 -17.90 -5.17 -1.35
C SER A 134 -18.58 -3.85 -1.70
N GLU A 135 -19.89 -3.88 -2.01
CA GLU A 135 -20.62 -2.66 -2.40
C GLU A 135 -20.64 -1.61 -1.27
N TYR A 136 -20.67 -2.06 -0.01
CA TYR A 136 -20.69 -1.19 1.16
C TYR A 136 -19.73 -1.72 2.24
N ILE A 137 -19.14 -0.81 2.98
CA ILE A 137 -18.40 -1.08 4.21
C ILE A 137 -18.84 -0.14 5.32
N VAL A 138 -18.54 -0.50 6.56
CA VAL A 138 -18.66 0.38 7.72
C VAL A 138 -17.30 0.48 8.41
N VAL A 139 -16.83 1.70 8.63
CA VAL A 139 -15.57 2.01 9.29
C VAL A 139 -15.76 3.17 10.27
N PRO A 140 -14.90 3.34 11.28
CA PRO A 140 -14.96 4.52 12.14
C PRO A 140 -14.60 5.79 11.35
N GLU A 141 -15.14 6.94 11.75
CA GLU A 141 -14.87 8.25 11.14
C GLU A 141 -13.36 8.56 11.02
N THR A 142 -12.53 8.01 11.92
CA THR A 142 -11.07 8.16 11.89
C THR A 142 -10.40 7.51 10.68
N SER A 143 -11.09 6.60 10.01
CA SER A 143 -10.66 5.94 8.76
C SER A 143 -11.11 6.70 7.49
N CYS A 144 -11.89 7.79 7.64
CA CYS A 144 -12.46 8.54 6.52
C CYS A 144 -11.68 9.83 6.28
N PHE A 145 -11.17 10.00 5.05
CA PHE A 145 -10.47 11.21 4.60
C PHE A 145 -11.18 11.80 3.40
N ARG A 146 -11.77 12.99 3.56
CA ARG A 146 -12.57 13.63 2.51
C ARG A 146 -11.68 14.00 1.32
N LEU A 147 -12.13 13.67 0.12
CA LEU A 147 -11.49 14.04 -1.12
C LEU A 147 -11.90 15.47 -1.52
N ALA A 148 -10.92 16.27 -1.93
CA ALA A 148 -11.19 17.53 -2.61
C ALA A 148 -11.86 17.28 -3.97
N GLU A 149 -12.57 18.26 -4.52
CA GLU A 149 -13.24 18.11 -5.84
C GLU A 149 -12.26 17.78 -6.97
N THR A 150 -11.03 18.29 -6.88
CA THR A 150 -9.95 18.11 -7.85
C THR A 150 -9.25 16.75 -7.75
N VAL A 151 -9.51 15.96 -6.70
CA VAL A 151 -8.94 14.63 -6.47
C VAL A 151 -9.97 13.58 -6.93
N SER A 152 -9.57 12.70 -7.83
CA SER A 152 -10.42 11.62 -8.34
C SER A 152 -10.55 10.47 -7.33
N ASP A 153 -11.53 9.58 -7.53
CA ASP A 153 -11.68 8.37 -6.71
C ASP A 153 -10.51 7.40 -6.89
N ASP A 154 -9.90 7.39 -8.08
CA ASP A 154 -8.68 6.62 -8.34
C ASP A 154 -7.52 7.10 -7.46
N GLU A 155 -7.28 8.40 -7.46
CA GLU A 155 -6.26 9.03 -6.61
C GLU A 155 -6.58 8.82 -5.12
N GLY A 156 -7.88 8.82 -4.77
CA GLY A 156 -8.35 8.47 -3.43
C GLY A 156 -7.96 7.04 -3.03
N ALA A 157 -8.21 6.05 -3.89
CA ALA A 157 -7.81 4.66 -3.64
C ALA A 157 -6.29 4.48 -3.60
N LEU A 158 -5.55 5.19 -4.47
CA LEU A 158 -4.08 5.15 -4.53
C LEU A 158 -3.40 5.92 -3.39
N SER A 159 -4.14 6.70 -2.62
CA SER A 159 -3.58 7.40 -1.45
C SER A 159 -3.08 6.42 -0.39
N GLU A 160 -3.65 5.22 -0.30
CA GLU A 160 -3.22 4.19 0.64
C GLU A 160 -1.79 3.71 0.34
N PRO A 161 -1.46 3.13 -0.84
CA PRO A 161 -0.10 2.72 -1.14
C PRO A 161 0.90 3.89 -1.18
N LEU A 162 0.48 5.09 -1.62
CA LEU A 162 1.34 6.26 -1.58
C LEU A 162 1.68 6.67 -0.15
N ALA A 163 0.73 6.56 0.79
CA ALA A 163 0.98 6.86 2.21
C ALA A 163 2.05 5.94 2.82
N ILE A 164 2.13 4.68 2.37
CA ILE A 164 3.23 3.77 2.78
C ILE A 164 4.58 4.28 2.25
N GLY A 165 4.65 4.68 0.98
CA GLY A 165 5.85 5.26 0.37
C GLY A 165 6.31 6.53 1.09
N VAL A 166 5.38 7.46 1.35
CA VAL A 166 5.67 8.70 2.08
C VAL A 166 6.16 8.41 3.49
N TYR A 167 5.52 7.50 4.21
CA TYR A 167 5.94 7.10 5.55
C TYR A 167 7.34 6.46 5.56
N ALA A 168 7.64 5.59 4.59
CA ALA A 168 8.97 5.00 4.45
C ALA A 168 10.04 6.06 4.23
N VAL A 169 9.78 7.04 3.37
CA VAL A 169 10.68 8.16 3.08
C VAL A 169 10.87 9.05 4.32
N GLN A 170 9.79 9.44 5.00
CA GLN A 170 9.88 10.25 6.23
C GLN A 170 10.64 9.54 7.37
N GLY A 171 10.49 8.22 7.48
CA GLY A 171 11.19 7.40 8.46
C GLY A 171 12.67 7.16 8.14
N SER A 172 13.14 7.56 6.96
CA SER A 172 14.49 7.26 6.49
C SER A 172 15.53 8.30 6.94
N ILE A 173 15.88 9.19 6.07
CA ILE A 173 16.85 10.29 6.24
C ILE A 173 16.27 11.57 5.63
N PRO A 174 16.84 12.77 5.92
CA PRO A 174 16.49 13.97 5.15
C PRO A 174 16.76 13.76 3.67
N MET A 175 15.69 13.85 2.84
CA MET A 175 15.74 13.43 1.44
C MET A 175 16.41 14.44 0.52
N ARG A 176 16.37 15.73 0.88
CA ARG A 176 16.95 16.81 0.05
C ARG A 176 18.43 16.57 -0.23
N GLY A 177 18.75 16.37 -1.50
CA GLY A 177 20.12 16.15 -1.97
C GLY A 177 20.65 14.73 -1.81
N ALA A 178 19.86 13.79 -1.28
CA ALA A 178 20.24 12.39 -1.09
C ALA A 178 20.32 11.61 -2.40
N SER A 179 21.22 10.62 -2.44
CA SER A 179 21.28 9.56 -3.45
C SER A 179 20.54 8.33 -2.93
N VAL A 180 19.52 7.90 -3.66
CA VAL A 180 18.52 6.92 -3.22
C VAL A 180 18.54 5.68 -4.09
N GLY A 181 18.48 4.49 -3.48
CA GLY A 181 18.20 3.23 -4.18
C GLY A 181 16.79 2.72 -3.85
N ILE A 182 16.09 2.19 -4.85
CA ILE A 182 14.80 1.55 -4.67
C ILE A 182 14.84 0.19 -5.35
N LEU A 183 14.83 -0.88 -4.58
CA LEU A 183 14.92 -2.25 -5.07
C LEU A 183 13.52 -2.85 -5.14
N GLY A 184 13.01 -3.00 -6.38
CA GLY A 184 11.64 -3.32 -6.71
C GLY A 184 10.79 -2.06 -6.91
N VAL A 185 10.39 -1.77 -8.16
CA VAL A 185 9.51 -0.64 -8.51
C VAL A 185 8.10 -1.10 -8.92
N GLY A 186 7.56 -2.05 -8.14
CA GLY A 186 6.12 -2.27 -8.09
C GLY A 186 5.38 -1.07 -7.45
N PRO A 187 4.07 -1.20 -7.12
CA PRO A 187 3.28 -0.06 -6.59
C PRO A 187 3.93 0.65 -5.39
N ILE A 188 4.51 -0.11 -4.46
CA ILE A 188 5.16 0.47 -3.28
C ILE A 188 6.49 1.17 -3.64
N GLY A 189 7.32 0.54 -4.50
CA GLY A 189 8.56 1.18 -4.94
C GLY A 189 8.32 2.46 -5.74
N LEU A 190 7.28 2.48 -6.60
CA LEU A 190 6.87 3.70 -7.30
C LEU A 190 6.34 4.77 -6.33
N SER A 191 5.61 4.37 -5.28
CA SER A 191 5.17 5.28 -4.22
C SER A 191 6.35 5.89 -3.46
N VAL A 192 7.40 5.10 -3.17
CA VAL A 192 8.66 5.59 -2.59
C VAL A 192 9.37 6.53 -3.56
N LEU A 193 9.43 6.20 -4.86
CA LEU A 193 10.05 7.05 -5.89
C LEU A 193 9.38 8.42 -5.94
N LEU A 194 8.05 8.46 -6.06
CA LEU A 194 7.27 9.70 -6.08
C LEU A 194 7.51 10.53 -4.81
N ALA A 195 7.48 9.89 -3.64
CA ALA A 195 7.72 10.56 -2.36
C ALA A 195 9.16 11.10 -2.23
N ALA A 196 10.16 10.33 -2.67
CA ALA A 196 11.57 10.73 -2.61
C ALA A 196 11.86 11.92 -3.53
N LEU A 197 11.32 11.91 -4.75
CA LEU A 197 11.45 13.01 -5.71
C LEU A 197 10.76 14.28 -5.17
N ALA A 198 9.53 14.18 -4.68
CA ALA A 198 8.80 15.30 -4.09
C ALA A 198 9.53 15.92 -2.89
N GLN A 199 10.28 15.14 -2.12
CA GLN A 199 11.08 15.61 -0.99
C GLN A 199 12.52 16.05 -1.38
N GLY A 200 12.85 16.06 -2.68
CA GLY A 200 14.09 16.64 -3.20
C GLY A 200 15.29 15.69 -3.23
N ALA A 201 15.07 14.39 -3.40
CA ALA A 201 16.15 13.46 -3.71
C ALA A 201 16.95 13.95 -4.91
N ARG A 202 18.29 13.85 -4.83
CA ARG A 202 19.20 14.35 -5.90
C ARG A 202 19.29 13.36 -7.05
N ARG A 203 19.36 12.08 -6.72
CA ARG A 203 19.49 10.97 -7.67
C ARG A 203 18.71 9.76 -7.14
N VAL A 204 17.98 9.09 -8.02
CA VAL A 204 17.24 7.88 -7.69
C VAL A 204 17.58 6.75 -8.66
N TYR A 205 18.10 5.66 -8.13
CA TYR A 205 18.48 4.45 -8.85
C TYR A 205 17.49 3.35 -8.50
N VAL A 206 16.93 2.69 -9.50
CA VAL A 206 15.86 1.71 -9.29
C VAL A 206 16.20 0.36 -9.89
N THR A 207 15.61 -0.71 -9.35
CA THR A 207 15.67 -2.05 -9.95
C THR A 207 14.30 -2.70 -10.00
N ASP A 208 14.06 -3.48 -11.03
CA ASP A 208 12.93 -4.41 -11.11
C ASP A 208 13.25 -5.50 -12.15
N LYS A 209 12.60 -6.64 -12.06
CA LYS A 209 12.70 -7.73 -13.06
C LYS A 209 11.78 -7.52 -14.25
N ILE A 210 10.85 -6.57 -14.17
CA ILE A 210 9.83 -6.29 -15.17
C ILE A 210 10.16 -4.98 -15.88
N GLU A 211 10.52 -5.05 -17.16
CA GLU A 211 11.00 -3.89 -17.94
C GLU A 211 9.96 -2.76 -17.99
N SER A 212 8.69 -3.04 -18.20
CA SER A 212 7.64 -2.02 -18.22
C SER A 212 7.56 -1.19 -16.92
N ARG A 213 7.92 -1.77 -15.77
CA ARG A 213 8.01 -1.06 -14.50
C ARG A 213 9.24 -0.16 -14.43
N LEU A 214 10.37 -0.61 -14.97
CA LEU A 214 11.58 0.21 -15.10
C LEU A 214 11.35 1.39 -16.04
N GLU A 215 10.66 1.18 -17.17
CA GLU A 215 10.27 2.24 -18.10
C GLU A 215 9.36 3.26 -17.41
N MET A 216 8.36 2.81 -16.66
CA MET A 216 7.50 3.70 -15.89
C MET A 216 8.29 4.48 -14.84
N ALA A 217 9.18 3.84 -14.10
CA ALA A 217 10.01 4.52 -13.09
C ALA A 217 10.93 5.59 -13.72
N ARG A 218 11.54 5.31 -14.87
CA ARG A 218 12.31 6.31 -15.64
C ARG A 218 11.41 7.46 -16.11
N GLY A 219 10.21 7.16 -16.59
CA GLY A 219 9.20 8.15 -16.99
C GLY A 219 8.68 9.03 -15.85
N VAL A 220 8.76 8.54 -14.62
CA VAL A 220 8.42 9.29 -13.39
C VAL A 220 9.60 10.15 -12.92
N GLY A 221 10.84 9.78 -13.25
CA GLY A 221 12.02 10.58 -12.89
C GLY A 221 13.15 9.80 -12.19
N ALA A 222 13.17 8.47 -12.27
CA ALA A 222 14.35 7.70 -11.86
C ALA A 222 15.53 8.00 -12.82
N ASP A 223 16.70 8.26 -12.26
CA ASP A 223 17.90 8.59 -13.05
C ASP A 223 18.51 7.37 -13.75
N TRP A 224 18.31 6.18 -13.17
CA TRP A 224 18.74 4.92 -13.76
C TRP A 224 17.82 3.77 -13.28
N GLY A 225 17.60 2.82 -14.16
CA GLY A 225 16.86 1.59 -13.86
C GLY A 225 17.53 0.38 -14.48
N GLY A 226 17.74 -0.69 -13.69
CA GLY A 226 18.36 -1.94 -14.14
C GLY A 226 17.60 -3.18 -13.69
N ASN A 227 17.72 -4.25 -14.50
CA ASN A 227 17.12 -5.53 -14.21
C ASN A 227 18.15 -6.47 -13.59
N PRO A 228 18.00 -6.88 -12.31
CA PRO A 228 18.99 -7.69 -11.60
C PRO A 228 19.18 -9.11 -12.17
N ASP A 229 18.32 -9.57 -13.07
CA ASP A 229 18.50 -10.87 -13.75
C ASP A 229 19.53 -10.78 -14.90
N TYR A 230 19.85 -9.55 -15.37
CA TYR A 230 20.76 -9.31 -16.51
C TYR A 230 21.88 -8.32 -16.18
N ASP A 231 21.68 -7.42 -15.22
CA ASP A 231 22.60 -6.36 -14.86
C ASP A 231 23.33 -6.68 -13.56
N ASP A 232 24.63 -6.41 -13.51
CA ASP A 232 25.32 -6.26 -12.23
C ASP A 232 24.96 -4.88 -11.64
N VAL A 233 23.84 -4.86 -10.91
CA VAL A 233 23.27 -3.64 -10.31
C VAL A 233 24.28 -2.92 -9.43
N VAL A 234 25.06 -3.68 -8.64
CA VAL A 234 26.02 -3.10 -7.70
C VAL A 234 27.13 -2.38 -8.47
N GLN A 235 27.69 -3.02 -9.50
CA GLN A 235 28.74 -2.41 -10.32
C GLN A 235 28.23 -1.23 -11.13
N ALA A 236 27.02 -1.34 -11.72
CA ALA A 236 26.42 -0.29 -12.52
C ALA A 236 26.18 0.98 -11.68
N VAL A 237 25.57 0.85 -10.51
CA VAL A 237 25.32 1.97 -9.60
C VAL A 237 26.62 2.53 -9.03
N ALA A 238 27.60 1.69 -8.70
CA ALA A 238 28.93 2.17 -8.23
C ALA A 238 29.66 3.03 -9.28
N GLY A 239 29.46 2.73 -10.57
CA GLY A 239 29.99 3.56 -11.67
C GLY A 239 29.31 4.92 -11.79
N LEU A 240 28.01 4.99 -11.49
CA LEU A 240 27.20 6.23 -11.57
C LEU A 240 27.25 7.06 -10.29
N GLU A 241 27.36 6.41 -9.13
CA GLU A 241 27.44 7.04 -7.82
C GLU A 241 28.62 6.47 -7.01
N PRO A 242 29.86 6.91 -7.30
CA PRO A 242 31.07 6.38 -6.64
C PRO A 242 31.11 6.58 -5.12
N LYS A 243 30.31 7.52 -4.59
CA LYS A 243 30.18 7.77 -3.14
C LYS A 243 29.19 6.82 -2.48
N GLN A 244 28.55 5.94 -3.23
CA GLN A 244 27.48 5.06 -2.80
C GLN A 244 26.22 5.80 -2.34
N LEU A 245 25.15 5.06 -2.00
CA LEU A 245 23.84 5.60 -1.72
C LEU A 245 23.66 5.97 -0.25
N ASP A 246 22.94 7.04 0.01
CA ASP A 246 22.59 7.51 1.36
C ASP A 246 21.55 6.61 2.01
N VAL A 247 20.59 6.15 1.23
CA VAL A 247 19.50 5.29 1.68
C VAL A 247 19.11 4.33 0.56
N VAL A 248 18.71 3.11 0.94
CA VAL A 248 18.13 2.11 0.04
C VAL A 248 16.80 1.64 0.61
N PHE A 249 15.76 1.61 -0.23
CA PHE A 249 14.45 1.06 0.06
C PHE A 249 14.33 -0.30 -0.61
N GLU A 250 14.22 -1.36 0.17
CA GLU A 250 13.90 -2.70 -0.31
C GLU A 250 12.38 -2.84 -0.36
N CYS A 251 11.80 -3.01 -1.56
CA CYS A 251 10.36 -3.00 -1.82
C CYS A 251 9.83 -4.28 -2.48
N CYS A 252 10.65 -5.32 -2.63
CA CYS A 252 10.26 -6.58 -3.28
C CYS A 252 10.21 -7.80 -2.34
N GLY A 253 10.75 -7.70 -1.13
CA GLY A 253 10.75 -8.79 -0.15
C GLY A 253 11.66 -9.97 -0.52
N GLN A 254 12.81 -9.71 -1.18
CA GLN A 254 13.73 -10.74 -1.63
C GLN A 254 15.07 -10.65 -0.90
N GLN A 255 15.65 -11.80 -0.56
CA GLN A 255 16.97 -11.86 0.12
C GLN A 255 18.07 -11.20 -0.71
N GLU A 256 18.07 -11.42 -2.01
CA GLU A 256 19.06 -10.88 -2.94
C GLU A 256 19.00 -9.32 -2.97
N ALA A 257 17.80 -8.76 -2.89
CA ALA A 257 17.63 -7.31 -2.83
C ALA A 257 18.16 -6.73 -1.51
N LEU A 258 17.97 -7.41 -0.38
CA LEU A 258 18.56 -7.01 0.90
C LEU A 258 20.10 -7.02 0.84
N ASP A 259 20.68 -8.08 0.25
CA ASP A 259 22.13 -8.19 0.09
C ASP A 259 22.68 -7.09 -0.84
N GLN A 260 22.03 -6.84 -1.98
CA GLN A 260 22.36 -5.74 -2.91
C GLN A 260 22.26 -4.38 -2.21
N GLY A 261 21.18 -4.16 -1.43
CA GLY A 261 20.96 -2.92 -0.70
C GLY A 261 22.13 -2.57 0.25
N ILE A 262 22.67 -3.56 0.94
CA ILE A 262 23.83 -3.37 1.84
C ILE A 262 25.09 -3.02 1.04
N GLU A 263 25.30 -3.65 -0.12
CA GLU A 263 26.45 -3.35 -0.99
C GLU A 263 26.38 -1.92 -1.54
N LEU A 264 25.20 -1.47 -1.94
CA LEU A 264 24.96 -0.14 -2.52
C LEU A 264 25.10 1.00 -1.52
N LEU A 265 24.83 0.75 -0.24
CA LEU A 265 24.86 1.78 0.80
C LEU A 265 26.29 2.22 1.14
N LYS A 266 26.49 3.53 1.29
CA LYS A 266 27.72 4.10 1.89
C LYS A 266 27.84 3.75 3.38
N PRO A 267 29.03 3.88 3.98
CA PRO A 267 29.17 3.83 5.44
C PRO A 267 28.26 4.86 6.12
N GLY A 268 27.54 4.44 7.18
CA GLY A 268 26.52 5.22 7.86
C GLY A 268 25.19 5.31 7.11
N GLY A 269 25.02 4.60 6.00
CA GLY A 269 23.78 4.57 5.22
C GLY A 269 22.66 3.82 5.90
N LYS A 270 21.44 3.93 5.36
CA LYS A 270 20.23 3.33 5.93
C LYS A 270 19.52 2.41 4.96
N LEU A 271 19.23 1.18 5.39
CA LEU A 271 18.38 0.23 4.67
C LEU A 271 16.97 0.27 5.24
N MET A 272 16.00 0.66 4.41
CA MET A 272 14.58 0.63 4.74
C MET A 272 13.96 -0.64 4.17
N VAL A 273 13.47 -1.54 5.02
CA VAL A 273 12.82 -2.79 4.62
C VAL A 273 11.31 -2.55 4.55
N VAL A 274 10.79 -2.45 3.33
CA VAL A 274 9.38 -2.15 3.05
C VAL A 274 8.67 -3.37 2.47
N GLY A 275 9.40 -4.18 1.69
CA GLY A 275 8.88 -5.39 1.06
C GLY A 275 8.42 -6.43 2.06
N ILE A 276 7.37 -7.17 1.69
CA ILE A 276 6.84 -8.29 2.49
C ILE A 276 7.33 -9.58 1.84
N PRO A 277 8.23 -10.35 2.47
CA PRO A 277 8.66 -11.64 1.94
C PRO A 277 7.47 -12.60 1.83
N PRO A 278 7.18 -13.15 0.65
CA PRO A 278 6.00 -14.01 0.47
C PRO A 278 6.13 -15.36 1.18
N THR A 279 7.33 -15.91 1.24
CA THR A 279 7.60 -17.29 1.71
C THR A 279 8.71 -17.39 2.76
N LEU A 280 9.46 -16.30 2.99
CA LEU A 280 10.60 -16.30 3.91
C LEU A 280 10.15 -15.98 5.34
N ASP A 281 10.37 -16.89 6.27
CA ASP A 281 10.21 -16.64 7.70
C ASP A 281 11.41 -15.90 8.30
N ARG A 282 12.54 -15.93 7.62
CA ARG A 282 13.81 -15.37 8.08
C ARG A 282 14.58 -14.76 6.92
N VAL A 283 15.26 -13.68 7.20
CA VAL A 283 16.28 -13.08 6.32
C VAL A 283 17.64 -13.14 7.00
N THR A 284 18.70 -13.14 6.20
CA THR A 284 20.09 -13.20 6.69
C THR A 284 20.84 -11.94 6.26
N PHE A 285 21.86 -11.58 7.02
CA PHE A 285 22.74 -10.46 6.72
C PHE A 285 24.21 -10.85 6.90
N LYS A 286 25.07 -10.38 6.00
CA LYS A 286 26.52 -10.45 6.15
C LYS A 286 26.96 -9.49 7.24
N ILE A 287 26.97 -9.95 8.49
CA ILE A 287 27.16 -9.10 9.69
C ILE A 287 28.45 -8.28 9.64
N ASP A 288 29.52 -8.82 9.07
CA ASP A 288 30.78 -8.10 8.96
C ASP A 288 30.65 -6.83 8.10
N LYS A 289 29.93 -6.90 6.96
CA LYS A 289 29.66 -5.73 6.13
C LYS A 289 28.78 -4.69 6.83
N LEU A 290 27.73 -5.14 7.53
CA LEU A 290 26.88 -4.26 8.32
C LEU A 290 27.69 -3.49 9.36
N ARG A 291 28.55 -4.21 10.10
CA ARG A 291 29.40 -3.66 11.14
C ARG A 291 30.42 -2.68 10.57
N HIS A 292 31.14 -3.05 9.51
CA HIS A 292 32.15 -2.18 8.90
C HIS A 292 31.59 -0.90 8.32
N LYS A 293 30.38 -0.96 7.74
CA LYS A 293 29.70 0.22 7.19
C LYS A 293 28.78 0.92 8.22
N GLU A 294 28.61 0.37 9.43
CA GLU A 294 27.67 0.91 10.44
C GLU A 294 26.26 1.15 9.87
N ILE A 295 25.73 0.17 9.12
CA ILE A 295 24.42 0.29 8.45
C ILE A 295 23.29 0.21 9.47
N CYS A 296 22.38 1.20 9.41
CA CYS A 296 21.09 1.14 10.11
C CYS A 296 20.05 0.39 9.26
N ILE A 297 19.41 -0.63 9.83
CA ILE A 297 18.28 -1.32 9.20
C ILE A 297 16.99 -0.95 9.92
N GLN A 298 15.99 -0.49 9.17
CA GLN A 298 14.68 -0.15 9.72
C GLN A 298 13.57 -0.80 8.92
N ASN A 299 12.69 -1.52 9.61
CA ASN A 299 11.46 -2.05 9.01
C ASN A 299 10.39 -0.97 8.93
N VAL A 300 9.62 -1.00 7.85
CA VAL A 300 8.45 -0.15 7.64
C VAL A 300 7.19 -0.96 7.93
N ARG A 301 6.34 -0.44 8.80
CA ARG A 301 5.06 -1.07 9.12
C ARG A 301 3.92 -0.16 8.69
N ARG A 302 3.33 -0.45 7.51
CA ARG A 302 2.20 0.35 6.99
C ARG A 302 2.56 1.84 6.87
N GLN A 303 1.71 2.73 7.33
CA GLN A 303 1.92 4.17 7.41
C GLN A 303 1.48 4.72 8.77
N ASN A 304 1.86 5.93 9.11
CA ASN A 304 1.47 6.62 10.34
C ASN A 304 1.12 8.08 10.05
N HIS A 305 -0.16 8.42 10.09
CA HIS A 305 -0.69 9.78 9.85
C HIS A 305 -0.31 10.39 8.49
N CYS A 306 -0.12 9.56 7.44
CA CYS A 306 0.30 10.04 6.12
C CYS A 306 -0.85 10.23 5.12
N VAL A 307 -2.05 9.70 5.36
CA VAL A 307 -3.14 9.75 4.37
C VAL A 307 -3.53 11.17 4.01
N GLN A 308 -3.77 12.06 4.99
CA GLN A 308 -4.11 13.46 4.70
C GLN A 308 -2.97 14.17 3.97
N LEU A 309 -1.73 13.98 4.42
CA LEU A 309 -0.56 14.56 3.76
C LEU A 309 -0.48 14.16 2.28
N VAL A 310 -0.72 12.88 1.99
CA VAL A 310 -0.72 12.35 0.63
C VAL A 310 -1.83 12.95 -0.22
N LEU A 311 -3.04 13.07 0.31
CA LEU A 311 -4.14 13.72 -0.39
C LEU A 311 -3.84 15.19 -0.68
N ASP A 312 -3.20 15.91 0.25
CA ASP A 312 -2.74 17.29 0.05
C ASP A 312 -1.66 17.37 -1.05
N MET A 313 -0.71 16.41 -1.10
CA MET A 313 0.31 16.33 -2.15
C MET A 313 -0.32 16.07 -3.53
N ILE A 314 -1.31 15.20 -3.61
CA ILE A 314 -2.05 14.91 -4.84
C ILE A 314 -2.84 16.14 -5.29
N GLU A 315 -3.57 16.79 -4.37
CA GLU A 315 -4.34 18.00 -4.67
C GLU A 315 -3.46 19.13 -5.22
N ARG A 316 -2.26 19.32 -4.63
CA ARG A 316 -1.28 20.31 -5.08
C ARG A 316 -0.49 19.90 -6.31
N ARG A 317 -0.75 18.70 -6.85
CA ARG A 317 -0.01 18.15 -7.99
C ARG A 317 1.51 18.01 -7.75
N GLU A 318 1.91 17.84 -6.49
CA GLU A 318 3.30 17.54 -6.12
C GLU A 318 3.70 16.11 -6.50
N VAL A 319 2.71 15.21 -6.60
CA VAL A 319 2.84 13.81 -7.05
C VAL A 319 1.72 13.47 -8.03
N ASP A 320 2.02 12.64 -9.01
CA ASP A 320 1.05 12.09 -9.96
C ASP A 320 1.00 10.57 -9.84
N VAL A 321 0.01 10.07 -9.08
CA VAL A 321 -0.22 8.64 -8.88
C VAL A 321 -1.01 8.00 -10.01
N SER A 322 -1.64 8.79 -10.88
CA SER A 322 -2.53 8.28 -11.94
C SER A 322 -1.80 7.36 -12.91
N ARG A 323 -0.50 7.62 -13.14
CA ARG A 323 0.38 6.79 -13.99
C ARG A 323 0.54 5.35 -13.48
N MET A 324 0.32 5.12 -12.19
CA MET A 324 0.41 3.77 -11.63
C MET A 324 -0.77 2.90 -12.06
N VAL A 325 -1.91 3.48 -12.43
CA VAL A 325 -3.11 2.75 -12.89
C VAL A 325 -2.89 2.24 -14.29
N THR A 326 -2.59 0.96 -14.43
CA THR A 326 -2.36 0.31 -15.72
C THR A 326 -3.56 -0.49 -16.22
N HIS A 327 -4.39 -0.98 -15.31
CA HIS A 327 -5.52 -1.85 -15.63
C HIS A 327 -6.77 -1.48 -14.84
N ARG A 328 -7.93 -1.69 -15.48
CA ARG A 328 -9.26 -1.47 -14.87
C ARG A 328 -10.14 -2.67 -15.10
N PHE A 329 -10.91 -3.01 -14.09
CA PHE A 329 -11.85 -4.11 -14.12
C PHE A 329 -13.16 -3.71 -13.46
N LEU A 330 -14.28 -4.17 -13.97
CA LEU A 330 -15.55 -4.04 -13.28
C LEU A 330 -15.57 -4.95 -12.03
N PHE A 331 -16.36 -4.62 -11.04
CA PHE A 331 -16.48 -5.38 -9.79
C PHE A 331 -16.71 -6.88 -10.02
N GLY A 332 -17.53 -7.26 -10.98
CA GLY A 332 -17.73 -8.66 -11.36
C GLY A 332 -16.52 -9.38 -11.94
N GLN A 333 -15.51 -8.63 -12.40
CA GLN A 333 -14.26 -9.12 -13.00
C GLN A 333 -13.08 -9.14 -12.02
N THR A 334 -13.33 -8.94 -10.72
CA THR A 334 -12.27 -8.86 -9.70
C THR A 334 -11.33 -10.07 -9.71
N ARG A 335 -11.85 -11.28 -9.96
CA ARG A 335 -11.02 -12.49 -10.07
C ARG A 335 -10.00 -12.38 -11.21
N GLU A 336 -10.40 -11.86 -12.36
CA GLU A 336 -9.52 -11.66 -13.52
C GLU A 336 -8.39 -10.68 -13.18
N ALA A 337 -8.71 -9.61 -12.43
CA ALA A 337 -7.73 -8.66 -11.93
C ALA A 337 -6.70 -9.33 -11.00
N PHE A 338 -7.17 -10.17 -10.07
CA PHE A 338 -6.29 -10.90 -9.16
C PHE A 338 -5.40 -11.91 -9.91
N ASP A 339 -5.93 -12.63 -10.89
CA ASP A 339 -5.16 -13.54 -11.73
C ASP A 339 -4.12 -12.81 -12.59
N LEU A 340 -4.44 -11.60 -13.07
CA LEU A 340 -3.49 -10.75 -13.80
C LEU A 340 -2.33 -10.32 -12.89
N VAL A 341 -2.65 -9.77 -11.71
CA VAL A 341 -1.66 -9.24 -10.77
C VAL A 341 -0.80 -10.38 -10.19
N ALA A 342 -1.41 -11.52 -9.84
CA ALA A 342 -0.70 -12.71 -9.35
C ALA A 342 0.30 -13.29 -10.37
N GLY A 343 -0.01 -13.13 -11.66
CA GLY A 343 0.85 -13.59 -12.76
C GLY A 343 1.86 -12.56 -13.23
N TYR A 344 1.88 -11.35 -12.68
CA TYR A 344 2.73 -10.24 -13.16
C TYR A 344 2.60 -10.01 -14.68
N ARG A 345 1.41 -10.25 -15.25
CA ARG A 345 1.19 -10.22 -16.70
C ARG A 345 0.88 -8.83 -17.20
N ASP A 346 1.06 -8.64 -18.51
CA ASP A 346 0.64 -7.44 -19.26
C ASP A 346 1.18 -6.11 -18.68
N GLY A 347 2.37 -6.14 -18.09
CA GLY A 347 2.99 -4.94 -17.51
C GLY A 347 2.23 -4.34 -16.33
N VAL A 348 1.39 -5.13 -15.64
CA VAL A 348 0.57 -4.62 -14.55
C VAL A 348 1.41 -4.01 -13.43
N VAL A 349 1.07 -2.77 -13.08
CA VAL A 349 1.54 -2.08 -11.89
C VAL A 349 0.41 -2.03 -10.87
N LYS A 350 -0.67 -1.31 -11.17
CA LYS A 350 -1.86 -1.26 -10.32
C LYS A 350 -3.11 -1.56 -11.15
N ALA A 351 -3.87 -2.54 -10.70
CA ALA A 351 -5.21 -2.80 -11.18
C ALA A 351 -6.24 -2.14 -10.25
N LEU A 352 -7.21 -1.43 -10.80
CA LEU A 352 -8.34 -0.86 -10.08
C LEU A 352 -9.62 -1.61 -10.40
N ILE A 353 -10.46 -1.77 -9.39
CA ILE A 353 -11.81 -2.34 -9.48
C ILE A 353 -12.82 -1.20 -9.41
N ASP A 354 -13.67 -1.11 -10.44
CA ASP A 354 -14.74 -0.13 -10.59
C ASP A 354 -16.08 -0.75 -10.12
N PHE A 355 -16.82 -0.05 -9.24
CA PHE A 355 -18.10 -0.49 -8.67
C PHE A 355 -19.30 0.10 -9.40
#